data_a91bbc1b3d726414d449346bf31c6d7e
#
_entry.id   a91bbc1b3d726414d449346bf31c6d7e
#
_cell.length_a   1.000
_cell.length_b   1.000
_cell.length_c   1.000
_cell.angle_alpha   90.00
_cell.angle_beta   90.00
_cell.angle_gamma   90.00
#
_symmetry.space_group_name_H-M   'P 1'
#
loop_
_entity.id
_entity.type
_entity.pdbx_description
1 polymer ?
#
loop_
_entity_poly.entity_id
_entity_poly.type
_entity_poly.pdbx_seq_one_letter_code
_entity_poly.pdbx_strand_id
1 'polypeptide(L)'
;MKETTVNDDFERFQAGAAKYAAYLETPEGRLRLDLAFANLQDFLPQATRSLHALDLGGGTGAIAVRLAQLGLHVTLVDASEAMLDFAKRAARAAAVTERIALKHGDVSQFANLVPAGSFDVIVCHNILEFVDNPCTVLRSAARTLRDPSSIISVLVRNQAGEVLKAAIHGGDLTAAEHNLTAEWGDESLYGGRVRLFTPESLRAMLLESSLAVIAERGVRVVSDYLPPKVSRNDEYDRIFEIERKLGKRPEFAAVARYTHSLALIADPVMKDVT
;
A
#
# COMPACT_ATOMS: atom_id res chain seq x y z
N MET A 1 -13.58 24.66 9.94
CA MET A 1 -12.71 23.59 9.42
C MET A 1 -12.41 23.94 7.99
N LYS A 2 -11.14 24.16 7.61
CA LYS A 2 -10.78 24.37 6.19
C LYS A 2 -10.90 22.98 5.51
N GLU A 3 -11.71 22.88 4.49
CA GLU A 3 -11.65 21.75 3.56
C GLU A 3 -10.25 21.75 2.92
N THR A 4 -9.51 20.68 3.15
CA THR A 4 -8.21 20.45 2.50
C THR A 4 -8.53 20.19 1.03
N THR A 5 -8.08 21.05 0.14
CA THR A 5 -8.32 20.89 -1.30
C THR A 5 -7.27 19.92 -1.88
N VAL A 6 -7.58 19.24 -2.98
CA VAL A 6 -6.67 18.34 -3.72
C VAL A 6 -5.29 18.98 -3.98
N ASN A 7 -5.25 20.30 -4.10
CA ASN A 7 -4.01 21.07 -4.31
C ASN A 7 -3.10 21.07 -3.06
N ASP A 8 -3.69 21.12 -1.85
CA ASP A 8 -2.92 21.10 -0.58
C ASP A 8 -2.23 19.74 -0.35
N ASP A 9 -2.86 18.64 -0.77
CA ASP A 9 -2.30 17.30 -0.66
C ASP A 9 -1.11 17.09 -1.62
N PHE A 10 -1.22 17.62 -2.84
CA PHE A 10 -0.14 17.57 -3.83
C PHE A 10 1.14 18.29 -3.36
N GLU A 11 1.01 19.53 -2.88
CA GLU A 11 2.13 20.32 -2.35
C GLU A 11 2.79 19.61 -1.15
N ARG A 12 2.00 18.98 -0.31
CA ARG A 12 2.41 18.22 0.85
C ARG A 12 3.29 17.02 0.50
N PHE A 13 2.92 16.23 -0.52
CA PHE A 13 3.72 15.12 -1.02
C PHE A 13 5.01 15.59 -1.70
N GLN A 14 4.94 16.67 -2.44
CA GLN A 14 6.11 17.28 -3.06
C GLN A 14 7.13 17.71 -1.99
N ALA A 15 6.69 18.44 -0.96
CA ALA A 15 7.54 18.86 0.15
C ALA A 15 8.03 17.73 1.05
N GLY A 16 7.22 16.68 1.20
CA GLY A 16 7.51 15.53 2.09
C GLY A 16 8.36 14.41 1.48
N ALA A 17 8.69 14.48 0.18
CA ALA A 17 9.34 13.39 -0.54
C ALA A 17 10.67 12.94 0.12
N ALA A 18 11.53 13.89 0.51
CA ALA A 18 12.80 13.57 1.17
C ALA A 18 12.59 12.92 2.55
N LYS A 19 11.60 13.39 3.32
CA LYS A 19 11.24 12.82 4.62
C LYS A 19 10.71 11.40 4.48
N TYR A 20 9.92 11.13 3.45
CA TYR A 20 9.42 9.79 3.16
C TYR A 20 10.55 8.85 2.72
N ALA A 21 11.45 9.30 1.85
CA ALA A 21 12.61 8.52 1.46
C ALA A 21 13.47 8.15 2.68
N ALA A 22 13.74 9.10 3.58
CA ALA A 22 14.46 8.84 4.82
C ALA A 22 13.70 7.88 5.75
N TYR A 23 12.36 7.96 5.83
CA TYR A 23 11.57 7.01 6.60
C TYR A 23 11.71 5.57 6.08
N LEU A 24 11.81 5.35 4.78
CA LEU A 24 11.98 4.00 4.22
C LEU A 24 13.30 3.35 4.61
N GLU A 25 14.31 4.14 5.00
CA GLU A 25 15.60 3.64 5.50
C GLU A 25 15.56 3.29 7.00
N THR A 26 14.52 3.73 7.72
CA THR A 26 14.32 3.32 9.12
C THR A 26 13.93 1.85 9.22
N PRO A 27 14.22 1.15 10.35
CA PRO A 27 13.78 -0.24 10.54
C PRO A 27 12.26 -0.41 10.34
N GLU A 28 11.46 0.55 10.79
CA GLU A 28 10.00 0.52 10.69
C GLU A 28 9.52 0.69 9.25
N GLY A 29 10.10 1.62 8.51
CA GLY A 29 9.77 1.86 7.09
C GLY A 29 10.20 0.70 6.22
N ARG A 30 11.42 0.20 6.42
CA ARG A 30 11.96 -0.97 5.75
C ARG A 30 11.12 -2.22 6.03
N LEU A 31 10.77 -2.47 7.30
CA LEU A 31 9.96 -3.62 7.69
C LEU A 31 8.57 -3.60 7.02
N ARG A 32 7.90 -2.43 6.98
CA ARG A 32 6.63 -2.29 6.27
C ARG A 32 6.76 -2.67 4.80
N LEU A 33 7.79 -2.14 4.13
CA LEU A 33 8.05 -2.39 2.72
C LEU A 33 8.36 -3.87 2.45
N ASP A 34 9.23 -4.47 3.27
CA ASP A 34 9.66 -5.87 3.14
C ASP A 34 8.51 -6.84 3.36
N LEU A 35 7.66 -6.61 4.37
CA LEU A 35 6.48 -7.43 4.65
C LEU A 35 5.44 -7.30 3.53
N ALA A 36 5.14 -6.09 3.07
CA ALA A 36 4.20 -5.87 1.98
C ALA A 36 4.68 -6.54 0.69
N PHE A 37 5.97 -6.42 0.37
CA PHE A 37 6.54 -7.06 -0.81
C PHE A 37 6.54 -8.59 -0.70
N ALA A 38 6.93 -9.16 0.45
CA ALA A 38 6.89 -10.60 0.68
C ALA A 38 5.48 -11.18 0.60
N ASN A 39 4.47 -10.44 1.10
CA ASN A 39 3.06 -10.83 0.95
C ASN A 39 2.62 -10.83 -0.52
N LEU A 40 3.04 -9.83 -1.31
CA LEU A 40 2.76 -9.78 -2.75
C LEU A 40 3.45 -10.92 -3.49
N GLN A 41 4.71 -11.22 -3.17
CA GLN A 41 5.48 -12.29 -3.81
C GLN A 41 4.82 -13.67 -3.67
N ASP A 42 4.17 -13.94 -2.54
CA ASP A 42 3.45 -15.21 -2.31
C ASP A 42 2.32 -15.45 -3.36
N PHE A 43 1.89 -14.40 -4.10
CA PHE A 43 0.76 -14.43 -5.04
C PHE A 43 1.08 -13.91 -6.44
N LEU A 44 2.35 -13.60 -6.75
CA LEU A 44 2.69 -13.17 -8.10
C LEU A 44 2.32 -14.24 -9.14
N PRO A 45 1.74 -13.84 -10.28
CA PRO A 45 1.42 -14.78 -11.35
C PRO A 45 2.67 -15.52 -11.84
N GLN A 46 2.52 -16.81 -12.16
CA GLN A 46 3.61 -17.57 -12.78
C GLN A 46 3.92 -17.01 -14.17
N ALA A 47 5.18 -16.67 -14.39
CA ALA A 47 5.62 -16.04 -15.61
C ALA A 47 5.76 -17.06 -16.76
N THR A 48 4.78 -17.13 -17.64
CA THR A 48 4.89 -17.80 -18.95
C THR A 48 5.26 -16.80 -20.07
N ARG A 49 5.26 -15.51 -19.75
CA ARG A 49 5.59 -14.36 -20.60
C ARG A 49 6.13 -13.22 -19.77
N SER A 50 6.55 -12.14 -20.40
CA SER A 50 6.91 -10.91 -19.67
C SER A 50 5.69 -10.33 -18.97
N LEU A 51 5.76 -10.16 -17.65
CA LEU A 51 4.72 -9.59 -16.82
C LEU A 51 4.81 -8.06 -16.78
N HIS A 52 3.66 -7.41 -16.74
CA HIS A 52 3.54 -5.95 -16.60
C HIS A 52 2.89 -5.60 -15.27
N ALA A 53 3.51 -4.70 -14.54
CA ALA A 53 3.00 -4.18 -13.28
C ALA A 53 2.66 -2.69 -13.38
N LEU A 54 1.64 -2.28 -12.63
CA LEU A 54 1.27 -0.89 -12.42
C LEU A 54 1.42 -0.56 -10.93
N ASP A 55 2.25 0.44 -10.60
CA ASP A 55 2.45 0.93 -9.23
C ASP A 55 1.76 2.29 -9.10
N LEU A 56 0.59 2.31 -8.45
CA LEU A 56 -0.26 3.48 -8.27
C LEU A 56 0.14 4.24 -7.01
N GLY A 57 0.52 5.50 -7.16
CA GLY A 57 1.11 6.28 -6.06
C GLY A 57 2.44 5.68 -5.61
N GLY A 58 3.26 5.21 -6.56
CA GLY A 58 4.46 4.41 -6.27
C GLY A 58 5.57 5.19 -5.56
N GLY A 59 5.42 6.52 -5.39
CA GLY A 59 6.30 7.37 -4.62
C GLY A 59 7.75 7.27 -5.06
N THR A 60 8.63 6.87 -4.12
CA THR A 60 10.08 6.71 -4.37
C THR A 60 10.46 5.51 -5.22
N GLY A 61 9.46 4.71 -5.69
CA GLY A 61 9.67 3.55 -6.55
C GLY A 61 10.20 2.30 -5.85
N ALA A 62 10.12 2.24 -4.52
CA ALA A 62 10.70 1.13 -3.76
C ALA A 62 10.11 -0.25 -4.13
N ILE A 63 8.79 -0.34 -4.38
CA ILE A 63 8.14 -1.57 -4.87
C ILE A 63 8.40 -1.75 -6.36
N ALA A 64 8.31 -0.69 -7.16
CA ALA A 64 8.57 -0.73 -8.60
C ALA A 64 9.97 -1.31 -8.92
N VAL A 65 11.01 -0.88 -8.20
CA VAL A 65 12.37 -1.40 -8.35
C VAL A 65 12.44 -2.90 -8.04
N ARG A 66 11.84 -3.35 -6.96
CA ARG A 66 11.82 -4.77 -6.58
C ARG A 66 11.10 -5.64 -7.62
N LEU A 67 9.96 -5.17 -8.15
CA LEU A 67 9.25 -5.87 -9.22
C LEU A 67 10.08 -5.92 -10.52
N ALA A 68 10.76 -4.81 -10.87
CA ALA A 68 11.65 -4.75 -12.01
C ALA A 68 12.86 -5.68 -11.86
N GLN A 69 13.43 -5.83 -10.67
CA GLN A 69 14.49 -6.80 -10.36
C GLN A 69 14.02 -8.26 -10.52
N LEU A 70 12.72 -8.54 -10.30
CA LEU A 70 12.12 -9.84 -10.62
C LEU A 70 11.83 -10.04 -12.12
N GLY A 71 12.13 -9.03 -12.94
CA GLY A 71 11.98 -9.10 -14.40
C GLY A 71 10.69 -8.52 -14.96
N LEU A 72 9.82 -7.93 -14.13
CA LEU A 72 8.60 -7.30 -14.60
C LEU A 72 8.90 -5.95 -15.29
N HIS A 73 8.05 -5.58 -16.25
CA HIS A 73 7.97 -4.20 -16.72
C HIS A 73 6.99 -3.43 -15.86
N VAL A 74 7.44 -2.33 -15.27
CA VAL A 74 6.65 -1.56 -14.30
C VAL A 74 6.30 -0.19 -14.87
N THR A 75 5.03 0.16 -14.85
CA THR A 75 4.60 1.56 -14.99
C THR A 75 4.32 2.10 -13.59
N LEU A 76 5.02 3.15 -13.19
CA LEU A 76 4.81 3.85 -11.93
C LEU A 76 4.10 5.17 -12.21
N VAL A 77 2.97 5.40 -11.55
CA VAL A 77 2.21 6.65 -11.62
C VAL A 77 2.29 7.34 -10.27
N ASP A 78 2.71 8.60 -10.25
CA ASP A 78 2.71 9.42 -9.03
C ASP A 78 2.47 10.89 -9.40
N ALA A 79 1.78 11.62 -8.52
CA ALA A 79 1.47 13.03 -8.73
C ALA A 79 2.64 13.95 -8.34
N SER A 80 3.61 13.49 -7.55
CA SER A 80 4.74 14.27 -7.08
C SER A 80 5.98 14.08 -7.96
N GLU A 81 6.42 15.13 -8.63
CA GLU A 81 7.66 15.10 -9.41
C GLU A 81 8.88 14.79 -8.53
N ALA A 82 8.91 15.30 -7.28
CA ALA A 82 9.98 14.97 -6.35
C ALA A 82 10.02 13.47 -6.01
N MET A 83 8.87 12.81 -5.86
CA MET A 83 8.81 11.36 -5.69
C MET A 83 9.32 10.61 -6.93
N LEU A 84 8.90 11.05 -8.13
CA LEU A 84 9.37 10.46 -9.39
C LEU A 84 10.88 10.64 -9.59
N ASP A 85 11.48 11.72 -9.11
CA ASP A 85 12.92 11.92 -9.13
C ASP A 85 13.65 10.94 -8.20
N PHE A 86 13.07 10.63 -7.03
CA PHE A 86 13.59 9.55 -6.17
C PHE A 86 13.47 8.19 -6.88
N ALA A 87 12.31 7.86 -7.46
CA ALA A 87 12.11 6.63 -8.20
C ALA A 87 13.10 6.46 -9.36
N LYS A 88 13.36 7.53 -10.11
CA LYS A 88 14.35 7.55 -11.19
C LYS A 88 15.76 7.25 -10.69
N ARG A 89 16.16 7.85 -9.56
CA ARG A 89 17.47 7.56 -8.94
C ARG A 89 17.56 6.11 -8.45
N ALA A 90 16.49 5.62 -7.79
CA ALA A 90 16.42 4.25 -7.30
C ALA A 90 16.51 3.22 -8.45
N ALA A 91 15.78 3.45 -9.56
CA ALA A 91 15.85 2.61 -10.76
C ALA A 91 17.26 2.55 -11.38
N ARG A 92 17.95 3.69 -11.43
CA ARG A 92 19.34 3.77 -11.91
C ARG A 92 20.31 3.00 -11.00
N ALA A 93 20.20 3.23 -9.69
CA ALA A 93 21.06 2.57 -8.70
C ALA A 93 20.89 1.04 -8.72
N ALA A 94 19.67 0.56 -9.00
CA ALA A 94 19.36 -0.86 -9.11
C ALA A 94 19.58 -1.45 -10.52
N ALA A 95 20.05 -0.65 -11.50
CA ALA A 95 20.25 -1.04 -12.89
C ALA A 95 18.99 -1.62 -13.59
N VAL A 96 17.81 -1.09 -13.27
CA VAL A 96 16.51 -1.52 -13.84
C VAL A 96 15.77 -0.42 -14.58
N THR A 97 16.43 0.64 -14.97
CA THR A 97 15.83 1.82 -15.64
C THR A 97 14.99 1.43 -16.86
N GLU A 98 15.46 0.50 -17.69
CA GLU A 98 14.79 0.06 -18.91
C GLU A 98 13.49 -0.72 -18.65
N ARG A 99 13.25 -1.11 -17.39
CA ARG A 99 12.05 -1.83 -16.99
C ARG A 99 11.02 -0.97 -16.29
N ILE A 100 11.33 0.31 -15.98
CA ILE A 100 10.44 1.19 -15.23
C ILE A 100 10.10 2.42 -16.06
N ALA A 101 8.82 2.54 -16.41
CA ALA A 101 8.24 3.72 -17.03
C ALA A 101 7.62 4.61 -15.94
N LEU A 102 8.12 5.83 -15.79
CA LEU A 102 7.58 6.81 -14.84
C LEU A 102 6.54 7.69 -15.54
N LYS A 103 5.39 7.87 -14.89
CA LYS A 103 4.30 8.74 -15.37
C LYS A 103 3.89 9.70 -14.27
N HIS A 104 3.99 11.00 -14.57
CA HIS A 104 3.46 12.04 -13.70
C HIS A 104 1.94 12.14 -13.91
N GLY A 105 1.17 12.06 -12.84
CA GLY A 105 -0.27 12.22 -12.87
C GLY A 105 -0.97 11.81 -11.60
N ASP A 106 -2.19 12.31 -11.45
CA ASP A 106 -3.08 12.02 -10.34
C ASP A 106 -3.61 10.58 -10.43
N VAL A 107 -3.52 9.84 -9.31
CA VAL A 107 -4.03 8.48 -9.19
C VAL A 107 -5.55 8.41 -9.40
N SER A 108 -6.31 9.47 -9.09
CA SER A 108 -7.75 9.54 -9.39
C SER A 108 -8.06 9.49 -10.89
N GLN A 109 -7.10 9.85 -11.75
CA GLN A 109 -7.22 9.93 -13.20
C GLN A 109 -6.25 9.00 -13.95
N PHE A 110 -5.57 8.10 -13.26
CA PHE A 110 -4.52 7.26 -13.85
C PHE A 110 -4.99 6.45 -15.07
N ALA A 111 -6.28 6.10 -15.15
CA ALA A 111 -6.87 5.37 -16.26
C ALA A 111 -6.74 6.11 -17.61
N ASN A 112 -6.51 7.41 -17.61
CA ASN A 112 -6.21 8.21 -18.80
C ASN A 112 -4.74 8.10 -19.23
N LEU A 113 -3.88 7.61 -18.34
CA LEU A 113 -2.44 7.51 -18.56
C LEU A 113 -1.98 6.12 -18.99
N VAL A 114 -2.81 5.09 -18.76
CA VAL A 114 -2.44 3.70 -19.00
C VAL A 114 -3.56 2.96 -19.78
N PRO A 115 -3.21 1.97 -20.60
CA PRO A 115 -4.21 1.20 -21.35
C PRO A 115 -4.98 0.25 -20.43
N ALA A 116 -6.27 0.04 -20.73
CA ALA A 116 -7.08 -0.98 -20.07
C ALA A 116 -6.57 -2.40 -20.39
N GLY A 117 -6.82 -3.36 -19.51
CA GLY A 117 -6.53 -4.78 -19.74
C GLY A 117 -5.05 -5.09 -19.99
N SER A 118 -4.12 -4.34 -19.37
CA SER A 118 -2.71 -4.41 -19.74
C SER A 118 -1.78 -4.89 -18.65
N PHE A 119 -2.25 -4.96 -17.40
CA PHE A 119 -1.39 -5.25 -16.25
C PHE A 119 -1.71 -6.58 -15.60
N ASP A 120 -0.68 -7.33 -15.29
CA ASP A 120 -0.73 -8.61 -14.60
C ASP A 120 -0.71 -8.44 -13.07
N VAL A 121 -0.09 -7.34 -12.63
CA VAL A 121 0.04 -6.97 -11.22
C VAL A 121 -0.27 -5.48 -11.06
N ILE A 122 -1.15 -5.15 -10.13
CA ILE A 122 -1.35 -3.75 -9.72
C ILE A 122 -0.97 -3.63 -8.24
N VAL A 123 -0.19 -2.61 -7.92
CA VAL A 123 0.16 -2.23 -6.56
C VAL A 123 -0.54 -0.92 -6.22
N CYS A 124 -1.22 -0.90 -5.10
CA CYS A 124 -1.94 0.25 -4.56
C CYS A 124 -1.64 0.32 -3.05
N HIS A 125 -0.42 0.76 -2.72
CA HIS A 125 0.09 0.75 -1.36
C HIS A 125 0.14 2.15 -0.74
N ASN A 126 -0.61 2.35 0.34
CA ASN A 126 -0.70 3.60 1.10
C ASN A 126 -1.03 4.82 0.22
N ILE A 127 -1.95 4.65 -0.71
CA ILE A 127 -2.45 5.71 -1.58
C ILE A 127 -3.97 5.92 -1.42
N LEU A 128 -4.75 4.88 -1.14
CA LEU A 128 -6.20 5.00 -0.99
C LEU A 128 -6.61 5.86 0.19
N GLU A 129 -5.73 6.03 1.15
CA GLU A 129 -5.89 6.91 2.31
C GLU A 129 -5.99 8.40 1.93
N PHE A 130 -5.49 8.78 0.74
CA PHE A 130 -5.31 10.16 0.30
C PHE A 130 -6.20 10.53 -0.88
N VAL A 131 -6.98 9.60 -1.44
CA VAL A 131 -7.89 9.88 -2.55
C VAL A 131 -9.31 10.13 -2.04
N ASP A 132 -10.03 11.05 -2.68
CA ASP A 132 -11.40 11.39 -2.29
C ASP A 132 -12.33 10.19 -2.44
N ASN A 133 -12.20 9.43 -3.53
CA ASN A 133 -13.05 8.29 -3.83
C ASN A 133 -12.23 7.01 -4.11
N PRO A 134 -11.88 6.24 -3.07
CA PRO A 134 -11.15 4.98 -3.21
C PRO A 134 -11.84 3.96 -4.12
N CYS A 135 -13.18 3.87 -4.09
CA CYS A 135 -13.92 2.93 -4.93
C CYS A 135 -13.75 3.25 -6.43
N THR A 136 -13.68 4.52 -6.80
CA THR A 136 -13.45 4.92 -8.21
C THR A 136 -12.06 4.51 -8.67
N VAL A 137 -11.04 4.68 -7.84
CA VAL A 137 -9.67 4.23 -8.13
C VAL A 137 -9.62 2.71 -8.28
N LEU A 138 -10.23 1.96 -7.35
CA LEU A 138 -10.27 0.50 -7.39
C LEU A 138 -11.03 -0.05 -8.61
N ARG A 139 -12.19 0.55 -8.98
CA ARG A 139 -12.92 0.17 -10.22
C ARG A 139 -12.10 0.42 -11.47
N SER A 140 -11.37 1.52 -11.51
CA SER A 140 -10.47 1.82 -12.63
C SER A 140 -9.30 0.84 -12.66
N ALA A 141 -8.74 0.49 -11.50
CA ALA A 141 -7.69 -0.51 -11.38
C ALA A 141 -8.18 -1.90 -11.89
N ALA A 142 -9.37 -2.33 -11.47
CA ALA A 142 -9.95 -3.59 -11.94
C ALA A 142 -10.05 -3.67 -13.49
N ARG A 143 -10.37 -2.54 -14.15
CA ARG A 143 -10.45 -2.47 -15.62
C ARG A 143 -9.10 -2.51 -16.32
N THR A 144 -8.01 -2.21 -15.60
CA THR A 144 -6.65 -2.24 -16.18
C THR A 144 -5.96 -3.58 -15.96
N LEU A 145 -6.48 -4.45 -15.09
CA LEU A 145 -6.06 -5.85 -14.98
C LEU A 145 -6.31 -6.59 -16.31
N ARG A 146 -5.36 -7.42 -16.70
CA ARG A 146 -5.31 -8.09 -18.01
C ARG A 146 -6.33 -9.20 -18.13
N ASP A 147 -6.40 -10.05 -17.14
CA ASP A 147 -7.17 -11.28 -17.13
C ASP A 147 -7.53 -11.72 -15.69
N PRO A 148 -8.37 -12.74 -15.49
CA PRO A 148 -8.78 -13.20 -14.15
C PRO A 148 -7.65 -13.72 -13.26
N SER A 149 -6.47 -14.04 -13.81
CA SER A 149 -5.30 -14.45 -13.02
C SER A 149 -4.43 -13.27 -12.58
N SER A 150 -4.74 -12.07 -13.07
CA SER A 150 -4.04 -10.84 -12.72
C SER A 150 -4.43 -10.38 -11.32
N ILE A 151 -3.46 -9.90 -10.55
CA ILE A 151 -3.63 -9.59 -9.14
C ILE A 151 -3.53 -8.09 -8.84
N ILE A 152 -4.33 -7.63 -7.89
CA ILE A 152 -4.17 -6.33 -7.23
C ILE A 152 -3.74 -6.52 -5.77
N SER A 153 -2.75 -5.78 -5.37
CA SER A 153 -2.18 -5.72 -4.01
C SER A 153 -2.51 -4.36 -3.40
N VAL A 154 -3.33 -4.36 -2.36
CA VAL A 154 -3.82 -3.13 -1.70
C VAL A 154 -3.36 -3.12 -0.25
N LEU A 155 -2.57 -2.12 0.13
CA LEU A 155 -2.09 -1.90 1.49
C LEU A 155 -2.62 -0.56 2.00
N VAL A 156 -3.34 -0.58 3.12
CA VAL A 156 -3.93 0.61 3.73
C VAL A 156 -3.72 0.65 5.23
N ARG A 157 -3.81 1.84 5.81
CA ARG A 157 -3.74 2.06 7.25
C ARG A 157 -4.97 1.48 7.94
N ASN A 158 -4.75 0.63 8.96
CA ASN A 158 -5.80 -0.03 9.70
C ASN A 158 -6.23 0.78 10.92
N GLN A 159 -7.54 1.00 11.08
CA GLN A 159 -8.13 1.70 12.21
C GLN A 159 -7.75 1.04 13.55
N ALA A 160 -7.86 -0.28 13.67
CA ALA A 160 -7.50 -1.00 14.88
C ALA A 160 -6.02 -0.80 15.26
N GLY A 161 -5.14 -0.69 14.25
CA GLY A 161 -3.72 -0.37 14.48
C GLY A 161 -3.50 1.04 15.04
N GLU A 162 -4.35 2.02 14.70
CA GLU A 162 -4.30 3.37 15.30
C GLU A 162 -4.78 3.34 16.77
N VAL A 163 -5.81 2.54 17.09
CA VAL A 163 -6.27 2.34 18.47
C VAL A 163 -5.13 1.80 19.33
N LEU A 164 -4.50 0.70 18.90
CA LEU A 164 -3.42 0.08 19.66
C LEU A 164 -2.18 0.98 19.75
N LYS A 165 -1.86 1.71 18.68
CA LYS A 165 -0.76 2.70 18.72
C LYS A 165 -1.00 3.78 19.75
N ALA A 166 -2.20 4.36 19.80
CA ALA A 166 -2.55 5.39 20.77
C ALA A 166 -2.46 4.82 22.20
N ALA A 167 -3.06 3.66 22.46
CA ALA A 167 -3.10 3.06 23.79
C ALA A 167 -1.71 2.57 24.27
N ILE A 168 -0.98 1.83 23.43
CA ILE A 168 0.24 1.12 23.86
C ILE A 168 1.49 1.99 23.67
N HIS A 169 1.65 2.60 22.48
CA HIS A 169 2.83 3.40 22.17
C HIS A 169 2.71 4.82 22.72
N GLY A 170 1.53 5.43 22.60
CA GLY A 170 1.26 6.80 23.05
C GLY A 170 0.89 6.90 24.53
N GLY A 171 0.40 5.82 25.15
CA GLY A 171 -0.18 5.86 26.50
C GLY A 171 -1.43 6.76 26.60
N ASP A 172 -2.06 7.06 25.46
CA ASP A 172 -3.21 7.97 25.36
C ASP A 172 -4.49 7.15 25.16
N LEU A 173 -5.18 6.85 26.27
CA LEU A 173 -6.43 6.09 26.26
C LEU A 173 -7.59 6.90 25.67
N THR A 174 -7.57 8.23 25.79
CA THR A 174 -8.60 9.10 25.22
C THR A 174 -8.52 9.07 23.68
N ALA A 175 -7.32 9.21 23.12
CA ALA A 175 -7.10 9.07 21.68
C ALA A 175 -7.43 7.64 21.22
N ALA A 176 -7.11 6.61 22.00
CA ALA A 176 -7.46 5.23 21.66
C ALA A 176 -8.97 5.02 21.59
N GLU A 177 -9.73 5.54 22.57
CA GLU A 177 -11.20 5.49 22.58
C GLU A 177 -11.78 6.24 21.38
N HIS A 178 -11.29 7.45 21.07
CA HIS A 178 -11.69 8.20 19.88
C HIS A 178 -11.47 7.40 18.60
N ASN A 179 -10.32 6.73 18.47
CA ASN A 179 -9.94 5.97 17.26
C ASN A 179 -10.80 4.72 17.03
N LEU A 180 -11.57 4.24 18.02
CA LEU A 180 -12.49 3.10 17.83
C LEU A 180 -13.53 3.33 16.74
N THR A 181 -13.92 4.59 16.52
CA THR A 181 -14.95 4.97 15.53
C THR A 181 -14.45 5.99 14.51
N ALA A 182 -13.18 6.38 14.58
CA ALA A 182 -12.63 7.41 13.70
C ALA A 182 -12.46 6.87 12.27
N GLU A 183 -12.99 7.60 11.29
CA GLU A 183 -12.76 7.35 9.85
C GLU A 183 -11.45 7.98 9.36
N TRP A 184 -10.87 8.88 10.16
CA TRP A 184 -9.69 9.65 9.80
C TRP A 184 -8.69 9.65 10.94
N GLY A 185 -7.43 9.52 10.61
CA GLY A 185 -6.29 9.64 11.52
C GLY A 185 -5.36 10.76 11.09
N ASP A 186 -4.33 11.02 11.91
CA ASP A 186 -3.31 12.01 11.62
C ASP A 186 -2.14 11.40 10.85
N GLU A 187 -1.65 12.11 9.83
CA GLU A 187 -0.46 11.75 9.08
C GLU A 187 0.76 12.53 9.57
N SER A 188 1.74 11.79 10.11
CA SER A 188 2.93 12.38 10.71
C SER A 188 4.08 12.65 9.74
N LEU A 189 4.11 11.98 8.58
CA LEU A 189 5.19 12.16 7.59
C LEU A 189 4.97 13.40 6.72
N TYR A 190 3.75 13.55 6.23
CA TYR A 190 3.36 14.64 5.33
C TYR A 190 2.55 15.73 6.03
N GLY A 191 2.02 15.45 7.23
CA GLY A 191 1.00 16.26 7.89
C GLY A 191 -0.40 16.04 7.30
N GLY A 192 -1.42 16.60 7.97
CA GLY A 192 -2.80 16.46 7.54
C GLY A 192 -3.47 15.17 7.97
N ARG A 193 -4.52 14.77 7.26
CA ARG A 193 -5.37 13.63 7.63
C ARG A 193 -5.21 12.48 6.64
N VAL A 194 -5.43 11.27 7.14
CA VAL A 194 -5.48 10.04 6.33
C VAL A 194 -6.76 9.28 6.63
N ARG A 195 -7.39 8.72 5.61
CA ARG A 195 -8.51 7.80 5.81
C ARG A 195 -8.02 6.52 6.48
N LEU A 196 -8.79 6.05 7.44
CA LEU A 196 -8.57 4.78 8.12
C LEU A 196 -9.52 3.73 7.53
N PHE A 197 -9.05 2.50 7.46
CA PHE A 197 -9.83 1.37 6.96
C PHE A 197 -9.93 0.30 8.04
N THR A 198 -11.03 -0.45 8.03
CA THR A 198 -11.07 -1.76 8.67
C THR A 198 -10.91 -2.85 7.61
N PRO A 199 -10.51 -4.07 7.97
CA PRO A 199 -10.49 -5.18 7.02
C PRO A 199 -11.84 -5.37 6.31
N GLU A 200 -12.95 -5.21 7.03
CA GLU A 200 -14.30 -5.34 6.51
C GLU A 200 -14.63 -4.24 5.51
N SER A 201 -14.31 -2.97 5.83
CA SER A 201 -14.58 -1.83 4.92
C SER A 201 -13.76 -1.93 3.63
N LEU A 202 -12.50 -2.34 3.73
CA LEU A 202 -11.65 -2.56 2.57
C LEU A 202 -12.17 -3.71 1.69
N ARG A 203 -12.57 -4.83 2.31
CA ARG A 203 -13.14 -5.99 1.59
C ARG A 203 -14.42 -5.61 0.86
N ALA A 204 -15.32 -4.85 1.52
CA ALA A 204 -16.54 -4.36 0.89
C ALA A 204 -16.25 -3.46 -0.33
N MET A 205 -15.30 -2.51 -0.21
CA MET A 205 -14.89 -1.65 -1.33
C MET A 205 -14.29 -2.44 -2.49
N LEU A 206 -13.46 -3.44 -2.20
CA LEU A 206 -12.88 -4.31 -3.23
C LEU A 206 -13.98 -5.07 -3.97
N LEU A 207 -14.92 -5.68 -3.25
CA LEU A 207 -16.04 -6.43 -3.84
C LEU A 207 -16.94 -5.53 -4.68
N GLU A 208 -17.29 -4.33 -4.20
CA GLU A 208 -18.05 -3.32 -4.96
C GLU A 208 -17.32 -2.90 -6.23
N SER A 209 -15.99 -2.95 -6.21
CA SER A 209 -15.12 -2.64 -7.35
C SER A 209 -14.87 -3.83 -8.29
N SER A 210 -15.63 -4.93 -8.15
CA SER A 210 -15.48 -6.18 -8.91
C SER A 210 -14.12 -6.87 -8.68
N LEU A 211 -13.63 -6.81 -7.44
CA LEU A 211 -12.39 -7.45 -6.99
C LEU A 211 -12.71 -8.41 -5.83
N ALA A 212 -12.36 -9.68 -5.99
CA ALA A 212 -12.52 -10.71 -4.97
C ALA A 212 -11.23 -10.90 -4.17
N VAL A 213 -11.29 -10.71 -2.87
CA VAL A 213 -10.14 -10.90 -1.97
C VAL A 213 -9.79 -12.39 -1.87
N ILE A 214 -8.54 -12.73 -2.20
CA ILE A 214 -7.99 -14.09 -2.11
C ILE A 214 -7.10 -14.28 -0.89
N ALA A 215 -6.55 -13.19 -0.34
CA ALA A 215 -5.79 -13.22 0.88
C ALA A 215 -5.83 -11.88 1.61
N GLU A 216 -5.91 -11.94 2.93
CA GLU A 216 -5.72 -10.80 3.82
C GLU A 216 -4.52 -11.08 4.71
N ARG A 217 -3.71 -10.05 4.93
CA ARG A 217 -2.49 -10.11 5.73
C ARG A 217 -2.38 -8.86 6.60
N GLY A 218 -1.87 -9.05 7.81
CA GLY A 218 -1.44 -7.94 8.65
C GLY A 218 -0.01 -7.53 8.28
N VAL A 219 0.28 -6.25 8.33
CA VAL A 219 1.64 -5.72 8.19
C VAL A 219 1.95 -4.87 9.41
N ARG A 220 3.04 -5.21 10.11
CA ARG A 220 3.45 -4.65 11.40
C ARG A 220 2.38 -4.90 12.48
N VAL A 221 2.38 -6.12 13.01
CA VAL A 221 1.45 -6.57 14.07
C VAL A 221 1.97 -6.20 15.45
N VAL A 222 3.24 -6.54 15.74
CA VAL A 222 3.85 -6.37 17.08
C VAL A 222 5.07 -5.46 17.09
N SER A 223 5.72 -5.23 15.95
CA SER A 223 6.99 -4.51 15.87
C SER A 223 6.93 -3.10 16.45
N ASP A 224 5.79 -2.41 16.33
CA ASP A 224 5.59 -1.07 16.86
C ASP A 224 5.56 -1.06 18.40
N TYR A 225 5.28 -2.19 19.04
CA TYR A 225 5.06 -2.34 20.48
C TYR A 225 6.22 -3.06 21.20
N LEU A 226 7.25 -3.48 20.45
CA LEU A 226 8.42 -4.12 21.04
C LEU A 226 9.13 -3.15 21.98
N PRO A 227 9.53 -3.61 23.18
CA PRO A 227 10.22 -2.76 24.15
C PRO A 227 11.59 -2.33 23.63
N PRO A 228 12.16 -1.20 24.12
CA PRO A 228 13.46 -0.69 23.67
C PRO A 228 14.64 -1.65 23.79
N LYS A 229 14.54 -2.65 24.68
CA LYS A 229 15.56 -3.70 24.83
C LYS A 229 15.68 -4.63 23.62
N VAL A 230 14.66 -4.68 22.74
CA VAL A 230 14.70 -5.43 21.48
C VAL A 230 15.22 -4.49 20.40
N SER A 231 16.46 -4.69 19.99
CA SER A 231 17.07 -3.90 18.91
C SER A 231 16.40 -4.23 17.57
N ARG A 232 15.80 -3.21 16.96
CA ARG A 232 15.13 -3.38 15.65
C ARG A 232 16.11 -3.59 14.50
N ASN A 233 17.36 -3.21 14.68
CA ASN A 233 18.42 -3.47 13.69
C ASN A 233 19.02 -4.87 13.87
N ASP A 234 19.44 -5.21 15.09
CA ASP A 234 20.14 -6.47 15.34
C ASP A 234 19.24 -7.69 15.26
N GLU A 235 17.94 -7.53 15.59
CA GLU A 235 16.92 -8.58 15.56
C GLU A 235 16.01 -8.47 14.29
N TYR A 236 16.41 -7.71 13.28
CA TYR A 236 15.56 -7.39 12.14
C TYR A 236 14.98 -8.64 11.46
N ASP A 237 15.80 -9.60 11.11
CA ASP A 237 15.38 -10.80 10.41
C ASP A 237 14.41 -11.64 11.26
N ARG A 238 14.64 -11.68 12.57
CA ARG A 238 13.75 -12.38 13.50
C ARG A 238 12.41 -11.67 13.67
N ILE A 239 12.43 -10.33 13.73
CA ILE A 239 11.20 -9.52 13.74
C ILE A 239 10.43 -9.71 12.45
N PHE A 240 11.10 -9.68 11.30
CA PHE A 240 10.49 -9.91 9.99
C PHE A 240 9.80 -11.29 9.91
N GLU A 241 10.48 -12.36 10.36
CA GLU A 241 9.93 -13.71 10.34
C GLU A 241 8.72 -13.88 11.28
N ILE A 242 8.74 -13.30 12.48
CA ILE A 242 7.57 -13.35 13.36
C ILE A 242 6.40 -12.53 12.82
N GLU A 243 6.66 -11.35 12.28
CA GLU A 243 5.65 -10.50 11.64
C GLU A 243 4.98 -11.21 10.47
N ARG A 244 5.75 -11.90 9.61
CA ARG A 244 5.20 -12.72 8.52
C ARG A 244 4.27 -13.82 9.02
N LYS A 245 4.61 -14.48 10.12
CA LYS A 245 3.79 -15.54 10.72
C LYS A 245 2.51 -14.99 11.34
N LEU A 246 2.62 -13.90 12.09
CA LEU A 246 1.49 -13.23 12.71
C LEU A 246 0.55 -12.61 11.66
N GLY A 247 1.10 -11.92 10.67
CA GLY A 247 0.31 -11.30 9.62
C GLY A 247 -0.52 -12.26 8.76
N LYS A 248 -0.18 -13.56 8.75
CA LYS A 248 -0.96 -14.61 8.07
C LYS A 248 -2.12 -15.14 8.91
N ARG A 249 -2.19 -14.83 10.20
CA ARG A 249 -3.23 -15.28 11.12
C ARG A 249 -4.31 -14.22 11.26
N PRO A 250 -5.58 -14.53 10.94
CA PRO A 250 -6.66 -13.54 10.93
C PRO A 250 -6.80 -12.76 12.26
N GLU A 251 -6.66 -13.45 13.38
CA GLU A 251 -6.78 -12.86 14.72
C GLU A 251 -5.71 -11.79 15.01
N PHE A 252 -4.52 -11.91 14.43
CA PHE A 252 -3.46 -10.92 14.55
C PHE A 252 -3.47 -9.90 13.41
N ALA A 253 -3.82 -10.34 12.19
CA ALA A 253 -3.92 -9.45 11.04
C ALA A 253 -4.95 -8.34 11.26
N ALA A 254 -6.06 -8.67 11.95
CA ALA A 254 -7.13 -7.71 12.24
C ALA A 254 -6.67 -6.49 13.05
N VAL A 255 -5.63 -6.62 13.86
CA VAL A 255 -5.11 -5.55 14.73
C VAL A 255 -3.75 -5.01 14.29
N ALA A 256 -3.25 -5.45 13.14
CA ALA A 256 -1.99 -4.96 12.58
C ALA A 256 -2.05 -3.47 12.26
N ARG A 257 -0.89 -2.84 12.16
CA ARG A 257 -0.77 -1.41 11.77
C ARG A 257 -1.36 -1.10 10.40
N TYR A 258 -1.24 -2.05 9.46
CA TYR A 258 -1.80 -1.95 8.12
C TYR A 258 -2.53 -3.23 7.75
N THR A 259 -3.64 -3.08 7.03
CA THR A 259 -4.34 -4.17 6.35
C THR A 259 -3.81 -4.30 4.92
N HIS A 260 -3.44 -5.50 4.53
CA HIS A 260 -2.95 -5.82 3.20
C HIS A 260 -3.86 -6.86 2.55
N SER A 261 -4.58 -6.47 1.51
CA SER A 261 -5.46 -7.34 0.74
C SER A 261 -4.88 -7.64 -0.63
N LEU A 262 -4.88 -8.92 -1.00
CA LEU A 262 -4.58 -9.42 -2.34
C LEU A 262 -5.90 -9.85 -2.97
N ALA A 263 -6.22 -9.35 -4.17
CA ALA A 263 -7.48 -9.63 -4.84
C ALA A 263 -7.30 -9.92 -6.33
N LEU A 264 -8.24 -10.64 -6.92
CA LEU A 264 -8.36 -10.91 -8.36
C LEU A 264 -9.63 -10.24 -8.89
N ILE A 265 -9.79 -10.20 -10.21
CA ILE A 265 -11.07 -9.83 -10.81
C ILE A 265 -12.14 -10.83 -10.33
N ALA A 266 -13.23 -10.32 -9.76
CA ALA A 266 -14.34 -11.17 -9.30
C ALA A 266 -15.00 -11.86 -10.51
N ASP A 267 -15.22 -13.17 -10.40
CA ASP A 267 -16.02 -13.90 -11.39
C ASP A 267 -17.45 -13.33 -11.39
N PRO A 268 -18.02 -12.97 -12.56
CA PRO A 268 -19.40 -12.50 -12.67
C PRO A 268 -20.45 -13.42 -12.02
N VAL A 269 -20.16 -14.72 -11.93
CA VAL A 269 -21.06 -15.73 -11.34
C VAL A 269 -21.17 -15.59 -9.80
N MET A 270 -20.24 -14.93 -9.13
CA MET A 270 -20.27 -14.75 -7.67
C MET A 270 -21.15 -13.57 -7.18
N LYS A 271 -21.73 -12.77 -8.09
CA LYS A 271 -22.57 -11.61 -7.71
C LYS A 271 -23.99 -11.98 -7.28
N ASP A 272 -24.44 -13.20 -7.53
CA ASP A 272 -25.84 -13.63 -7.28
C ASP A 272 -26.01 -14.48 -6.00
N VAL A 273 -25.02 -14.52 -5.10
CA VAL A 273 -25.03 -15.38 -3.89
C VAL A 273 -24.90 -14.57 -2.59
N THR A 274 -25.31 -13.32 -2.58
CA THR A 274 -25.38 -12.52 -1.32
C THR A 274 -26.77 -11.96 -1.07
#